data_840d910ba1a8e5d531a8a298e686645a
#
_entry.id   840d910ba1a8e5d531a8a298e686645a
#
_cell.length_a   1.000
_cell.length_b   1.000
_cell.length_c   1.000
_cell.angle_alpha   90.00
_cell.angle_beta   90.00
_cell.angle_gamma   90.00
#
_symmetry.space_group_name_H-M   'P 1'
#
loop_
_entity.id
_entity.type
_entity.pdbx_description
1 polymer ?
#
loop_
_entity_poly.entity_id
_entity_poly.type
_entity_poly.pdbx_seq_one_letter_code
_entity_poly.pdbx_strand_id
1 'polypeptide(L)'
;MEIDAAFLQAALQALKEEIFSTLHVAMPGIVMAYDVATRTADVQPALMRRDSDGKGIAAPLLRAVPVFLCGRETDPVAGDRCLLIFLDFCVDGFIQNGEACVPDSPRMHDLSDAVAMVR
;
A
#
# COMPACT_ATOMS: atom_id res chain seq x y z
N MET A 1 18.97 -10.02 35.76
CA MET A 1 19.15 -8.76 35.02
C MET A 1 17.95 -7.87 35.31
N GLU A 2 18.19 -6.71 35.83
CA GLU A 2 17.12 -5.75 36.04
C GLU A 2 17.00 -4.84 34.83
N ILE A 3 15.78 -4.71 34.35
CA ILE A 3 15.43 -3.75 33.27
C ILE A 3 14.75 -2.58 33.97
N ASP A 4 15.35 -1.40 33.90
CA ASP A 4 14.73 -0.23 34.51
C ASP A 4 13.55 0.27 33.64
N ALA A 5 12.71 1.09 34.24
CA ALA A 5 11.51 1.61 33.58
C ALA A 5 11.83 2.47 32.35
N ALA A 6 12.93 3.22 32.41
CA ALA A 6 13.35 4.08 31.29
C ALA A 6 13.79 3.24 30.09
N PHE A 7 14.52 2.15 30.31
CA PHE A 7 14.91 1.23 29.23
C PHE A 7 13.69 0.57 28.59
N LEU A 8 12.76 0.07 29.40
CA LEU A 8 11.55 -0.57 28.91
C LEU A 8 10.70 0.41 28.10
N GLN A 9 10.55 1.63 28.59
CA GLN A 9 9.79 2.66 27.89
C GLN A 9 10.43 3.01 26.55
N ALA A 10 11.75 3.14 26.49
CA ALA A 10 12.46 3.40 25.25
C ALA A 10 12.32 2.26 24.25
N ALA A 11 12.39 1.00 24.72
CA ALA A 11 12.22 -0.16 23.86
C ALA A 11 10.80 -0.23 23.29
N LEU A 12 9.77 0.03 24.10
CA LEU A 12 8.39 0.03 23.65
C LEU A 12 8.13 1.18 22.66
N GLN A 13 8.70 2.34 22.89
CA GLN A 13 8.59 3.47 21.98
C GLN A 13 9.25 3.18 20.63
N ALA A 14 10.43 2.57 20.63
CA ALA A 14 11.12 2.18 19.41
C ALA A 14 10.33 1.14 18.62
N LEU A 15 9.74 0.16 19.30
CA LEU A 15 8.87 -0.83 18.66
C LEU A 15 7.64 -0.19 18.03
N LYS A 16 7.00 0.72 18.74
CA LYS A 16 5.84 1.46 18.23
C LYS A 16 6.20 2.25 16.97
N GLU A 17 7.30 2.96 16.98
CA GLU A 17 7.75 3.75 15.83
C GLU A 17 8.07 2.87 14.64
N GLU A 18 8.70 1.71 14.86
CA GLU A 18 8.97 0.77 13.81
C GLU A 18 7.69 0.22 13.19
N ILE A 19 6.71 -0.15 14.00
CA ILE A 19 5.41 -0.63 13.50
C ILE A 19 4.75 0.44 12.64
N PHE A 20 4.66 1.67 13.11
CA PHE A 20 4.02 2.74 12.35
C PHE A 20 4.78 3.10 11.07
N SER A 21 6.11 3.03 11.09
CA SER A 21 6.91 3.37 9.91
C SER A 21 6.85 2.29 8.81
N THR A 22 6.57 1.05 9.18
CA THR A 22 6.50 -0.07 8.23
C THR A 22 5.07 -0.47 7.87
N LEU A 23 4.07 0.02 8.62
CA LEU A 23 2.67 -0.29 8.37
C LEU A 23 2.15 0.51 7.17
N HIS A 24 1.71 -0.20 6.14
CA HIS A 24 1.14 0.43 4.94
C HIS A 24 -0.37 0.51 5.10
N VAL A 25 -0.92 1.71 5.08
CA VAL A 25 -2.36 1.95 5.20
C VAL A 25 -2.90 2.58 3.93
N ALA A 26 -2.45 3.78 3.59
CA ALA A 26 -2.87 4.50 2.40
C ALA A 26 -1.84 5.55 2.01
N MET A 27 -1.74 5.83 0.73
CA MET A 27 -0.91 6.93 0.23
C MET A 27 -1.34 7.31 -1.18
N PRO A 28 -1.04 8.53 -1.62
CA PRO A 28 -1.29 8.90 -3.01
C PRO A 28 -0.38 8.11 -3.95
N GLY A 29 -0.87 7.90 -5.18
CA GLY A 29 -0.11 7.26 -6.22
C GLY A 29 -0.35 7.90 -7.56
N ILE A 30 0.50 7.56 -8.52
CA ILE A 30 0.41 8.04 -9.90
C ILE A 30 0.29 6.81 -10.79
N VAL A 31 -0.76 6.80 -11.61
CA VAL A 31 -0.97 5.72 -12.59
C VAL A 31 0.11 5.83 -13.67
N MET A 32 0.85 4.76 -13.88
CA MET A 32 1.88 4.71 -14.90
C MET A 32 1.41 3.99 -16.16
N ALA A 33 0.56 2.98 -16.02
CA ALA A 33 -0.04 2.24 -17.12
C ALA A 33 -1.34 1.61 -16.66
N TYR A 34 -2.28 1.42 -17.55
CA TYR A 34 -3.57 0.78 -17.24
C TYR A 34 -3.87 -0.32 -18.24
N ASP A 35 -4.31 -1.46 -17.74
CA ASP A 35 -4.75 -2.60 -18.55
C ASP A 35 -6.26 -2.70 -18.51
N VAL A 36 -6.91 -2.41 -19.62
CA VAL A 36 -8.36 -2.43 -19.75
C VAL A 36 -8.93 -3.85 -19.57
N ALA A 37 -8.22 -4.86 -20.05
CA ALA A 37 -8.69 -6.24 -20.01
C ALA A 37 -8.81 -6.77 -18.58
N THR A 38 -7.84 -6.45 -17.73
CA THR A 38 -7.81 -6.92 -16.33
C THR A 38 -8.31 -5.89 -15.35
N ARG A 39 -8.51 -4.63 -15.77
CA ARG A 39 -8.87 -3.49 -14.91
C ARG A 39 -7.86 -3.29 -13.79
N THR A 40 -6.60 -3.43 -14.12
CA THR A 40 -5.48 -3.22 -13.22
C THR A 40 -4.57 -2.13 -13.74
N ALA A 41 -3.81 -1.52 -12.85
CA ALA A 41 -2.86 -0.48 -13.22
C ALA A 41 -1.51 -0.74 -12.57
N ASP A 42 -0.46 -0.28 -13.24
CA ASP A 42 0.84 -0.12 -12.61
C ASP A 42 0.85 1.27 -11.97
N VAL A 43 1.11 1.33 -10.69
CA VAL A 43 1.02 2.55 -9.91
C VAL A 43 2.33 2.82 -9.18
N GLN A 44 2.84 4.03 -9.35
CA GLN A 44 3.99 4.49 -8.59
C GLN A 44 3.49 5.18 -7.31
N PRO A 45 3.81 4.66 -6.13
CA PRO A 45 3.54 5.39 -4.89
C PRO A 45 4.23 6.75 -4.92
N ALA A 46 3.50 7.81 -4.58
CA ALA A 46 3.97 9.17 -4.79
C ALA A 46 4.73 9.75 -3.60
N LEU A 47 4.61 9.13 -2.42
CA LEU A 47 5.35 9.58 -1.24
C LEU A 47 6.64 8.81 -1.12
N MET A 48 7.73 9.53 -0.90
CA MET A 48 9.05 8.97 -0.75
C MET A 48 9.44 8.93 0.72
N ARG A 49 10.20 7.91 1.10
CA ARG A 49 10.84 7.88 2.40
C ARG A 49 12.05 8.80 2.37
N ARG A 50 12.40 9.35 3.52
CA ARG A 50 13.60 10.17 3.66
C ARG A 50 14.74 9.30 4.18
N ASP A 51 15.89 9.34 3.51
CA ASP A 51 17.08 8.64 4.02
C ASP A 51 17.81 9.49 5.08
N SER A 52 18.93 8.99 5.57
CA SER A 52 19.72 9.68 6.59
C SER A 52 20.30 11.01 6.10
N ASP A 53 20.46 11.19 4.78
CA ASP A 53 20.97 12.40 4.17
C ASP A 53 19.86 13.39 3.77
N GLY A 54 18.61 13.06 4.06
CA GLY A 54 17.46 13.87 3.72
C GLY A 54 16.97 13.71 2.28
N LYS A 55 17.53 12.77 1.52
CA LYS A 55 17.09 12.49 0.15
C LYS A 55 15.88 11.57 0.13
N GLY A 56 15.06 11.73 -0.89
CA GLY A 56 13.90 10.87 -1.08
C GLY A 56 14.28 9.51 -1.63
N ILE A 57 13.74 8.45 -1.02
CA ILE A 57 13.84 7.09 -1.52
C ILE A 57 12.48 6.71 -2.05
N ALA A 58 12.39 6.47 -3.36
CA ALA A 58 11.13 6.09 -4.01
C ALA A 58 10.71 4.69 -3.58
N ALA A 59 9.40 4.50 -3.38
CA ALA A 59 8.84 3.17 -3.19
C ALA A 59 8.88 2.40 -4.51
N PRO A 60 8.85 1.05 -4.47
CA PRO A 60 8.81 0.26 -5.69
C PRO A 60 7.53 0.53 -6.50
N LEU A 61 7.62 0.36 -7.81
CA LEU A 61 6.44 0.39 -8.68
C LEU A 61 5.55 -0.80 -8.33
N LEU A 62 4.28 -0.54 -8.06
CA LEU A 62 3.30 -1.58 -7.81
C LEU A 62 2.67 -2.00 -9.13
N ARG A 63 2.71 -3.28 -9.45
CA ARG A 63 2.19 -3.81 -10.71
C ARG A 63 0.85 -4.49 -10.53
N ALA A 64 0.00 -4.38 -11.55
CA ALA A 64 -1.29 -5.04 -11.62
C ALA A 64 -2.17 -4.77 -10.38
N VAL A 65 -2.22 -3.51 -9.98
CA VAL A 65 -3.04 -3.06 -8.85
C VAL A 65 -4.49 -2.97 -9.31
N PRO A 66 -5.43 -3.65 -8.65
CA PRO A 66 -6.86 -3.53 -8.98
C PRO A 66 -7.32 -2.09 -8.85
N VAL A 67 -8.11 -1.62 -9.83
CA VAL A 67 -8.56 -0.24 -9.91
C VAL A 67 -10.04 -0.16 -9.61
N PHE A 68 -10.41 0.76 -8.73
CA PHE A 68 -11.79 1.15 -8.48
C PHE A 68 -11.98 2.58 -8.97
N LEU A 69 -12.95 2.77 -9.86
CA LEU A 69 -13.28 4.10 -10.37
C LEU A 69 -14.30 4.76 -9.46
N CYS A 70 -13.98 5.96 -9.00
CA CYS A 70 -14.84 6.70 -8.08
C CYS A 70 -15.42 7.92 -8.79
N GLY A 71 -16.67 7.79 -9.25
CA GLY A 71 -17.37 8.89 -9.93
C GLY A 71 -16.81 9.21 -11.31
N ARG A 72 -16.17 8.26 -11.95
CA ARG A 72 -15.53 8.43 -13.25
C ARG A 72 -15.96 7.29 -14.17
N GLU A 73 -16.33 7.63 -15.41
CA GLU A 73 -16.75 6.65 -16.41
C GLU A 73 -15.64 6.30 -17.41
N THR A 74 -14.60 7.13 -17.49
CA THR A 74 -13.51 6.91 -18.44
C THR A 74 -12.38 6.09 -17.81
N ASP A 75 -11.68 5.33 -18.64
CA ASP A 75 -10.53 4.56 -18.17
C ASP A 75 -9.39 5.45 -17.68
N PRO A 76 -8.65 5.03 -16.66
CA PRO A 76 -7.45 5.73 -16.24
C PRO A 76 -6.41 5.80 -17.34
N VAL A 77 -5.65 6.89 -17.35
CA VAL A 77 -4.52 7.07 -18.26
C VAL A 77 -3.27 7.37 -17.45
N ALA A 78 -2.11 7.17 -18.07
CA ALA A 78 -0.83 7.48 -17.43
C ALA A 78 -0.80 8.93 -16.97
N GLY A 79 -0.34 9.16 -15.75
CA GLY A 79 -0.32 10.48 -15.11
C GLY A 79 -1.51 10.76 -14.20
N ASP A 80 -2.56 9.97 -14.25
CA ASP A 80 -3.69 10.12 -13.35
C ASP A 80 -3.26 9.89 -11.90
N ARG A 81 -3.85 10.65 -10.99
CA ARG A 81 -3.62 10.49 -9.56
C ARG A 81 -4.62 9.52 -8.98
N CYS A 82 -4.17 8.76 -8.01
CA CYS A 82 -5.02 7.82 -7.31
C CYS A 82 -4.70 7.79 -5.82
N LEU A 83 -5.60 7.18 -5.06
CA LEU A 83 -5.36 6.83 -3.67
C LEU A 83 -5.10 5.33 -3.61
N LEU A 84 -3.92 4.95 -3.14
CA LEU A 84 -3.58 3.56 -2.87
C LEU A 84 -4.03 3.22 -1.46
N ILE A 85 -4.77 2.13 -1.32
CA ILE A 85 -5.17 1.60 -0.03
C ILE A 85 -4.60 0.20 0.09
N PHE A 86 -3.90 -0.05 1.19
CA PHE A 86 -3.30 -1.36 1.47
C PHE A 86 -4.22 -2.11 2.41
N LEU A 87 -4.80 -3.19 1.92
CA LEU A 87 -5.86 -3.88 2.63
C LEU A 87 -5.33 -4.62 3.85
N ASP A 88 -6.21 -4.86 4.82
CA ASP A 88 -5.87 -5.51 6.09
C ASP A 88 -5.24 -6.87 5.89
N PHE A 89 -5.72 -7.62 4.90
CA PHE A 89 -5.34 -9.00 4.65
C PHE A 89 -5.10 -9.23 3.17
N CYS A 90 -4.54 -10.40 2.85
CA CYS A 90 -4.38 -10.84 1.46
C CYS A 90 -5.73 -10.88 0.75
N VAL A 91 -5.81 -10.26 -0.42
CA VAL A 91 -7.05 -10.07 -1.17
C VAL A 91 -7.12 -10.90 -2.44
N ASP A 92 -6.09 -11.69 -2.72
CA ASP A 92 -5.97 -12.42 -3.99
C ASP A 92 -7.19 -13.31 -4.27
N GLY A 93 -7.65 -14.06 -3.27
CA GLY A 93 -8.81 -14.93 -3.44
C GLY A 93 -10.10 -14.16 -3.74
N PHE A 94 -10.31 -13.04 -3.10
CA PHE A 94 -11.47 -12.19 -3.35
C PHE A 94 -11.43 -11.59 -4.76
N ILE A 95 -10.27 -11.11 -5.19
CA ILE A 95 -10.11 -10.52 -6.53
C ILE A 95 -10.38 -11.57 -7.61
N GLN A 96 -9.94 -12.82 -7.41
CA GLN A 96 -10.15 -13.88 -8.38
C GLN A 96 -11.60 -14.35 -8.45
N ASN A 97 -12.26 -14.49 -7.31
CA ASN A 97 -13.57 -15.14 -7.21
C ASN A 97 -14.73 -14.19 -6.96
N GLY A 98 -14.48 -12.99 -6.45
CA GLY A 98 -15.54 -12.05 -6.11
C GLY A 98 -16.38 -12.41 -4.90
N GLU A 99 -15.97 -13.40 -4.12
CA GLU A 99 -16.69 -13.91 -2.96
C GLU A 99 -15.88 -13.76 -1.68
N ALA A 100 -16.59 -13.70 -0.57
CA ALA A 100 -15.93 -13.70 0.73
C ALA A 100 -15.12 -14.98 0.90
N CYS A 101 -13.90 -14.85 1.40
CA CYS A 101 -12.98 -15.98 1.52
C CYS A 101 -12.02 -15.77 2.69
N VAL A 102 -11.38 -16.86 3.09
CA VAL A 102 -10.26 -16.79 4.03
C VAL A 102 -9.01 -16.40 3.26
N PRO A 103 -8.21 -15.42 3.75
CA PRO A 103 -6.98 -15.04 3.06
C PRO A 103 -6.02 -16.23 2.88
N ASP A 104 -5.44 -16.36 1.68
CA ASP A 104 -4.52 -17.44 1.35
C ASP A 104 -3.12 -17.25 1.93
N SER A 105 -2.81 -16.05 2.39
CA SER A 105 -1.49 -15.68 2.90
C SER A 105 -1.65 -14.94 4.22
N PRO A 106 -0.68 -15.04 5.14
CA PRO A 106 -0.71 -14.28 6.40
C PRO A 106 -0.35 -12.79 6.25
N ARG A 107 -0.17 -12.30 5.03
CA ARG A 107 0.16 -10.89 4.79
C ARG A 107 -0.90 -9.97 5.39
N MET A 108 -0.43 -8.86 5.95
CA MET A 108 -1.27 -7.79 6.48
C MET A 108 -0.70 -6.45 6.02
N HIS A 109 -1.53 -5.55 5.55
CA HIS A 109 -1.12 -4.20 5.12
C HIS A 109 0.10 -4.25 4.19
N ASP A 110 0.08 -5.19 3.27
CA ASP A 110 1.22 -5.45 2.38
C ASP A 110 1.08 -4.67 1.08
N LEU A 111 2.22 -4.28 0.51
CA LEU A 111 2.24 -3.59 -0.79
C LEU A 111 1.59 -4.43 -1.89
N SER A 112 1.62 -5.76 -1.76
CA SER A 112 0.99 -6.68 -2.72
C SER A 112 -0.54 -6.65 -2.67
N ASP A 113 -1.11 -6.13 -1.61
CA ASP A 113 -2.56 -6.08 -1.40
C ASP A 113 -3.11 -4.66 -1.53
N ALA A 114 -2.49 -3.87 -2.38
CA ALA A 114 -2.94 -2.53 -2.69
C ALA A 114 -4.11 -2.54 -3.66
N VAL A 115 -5.02 -1.61 -3.48
CA VAL A 115 -6.03 -1.25 -4.48
C VAL A 115 -5.89 0.24 -4.77
N ALA A 116 -6.22 0.66 -5.99
CA ALA A 116 -6.15 2.06 -6.40
C ALA A 116 -7.54 2.61 -6.62
N MET A 117 -7.85 3.71 -5.95
CA MET A 117 -9.08 4.46 -6.18
C MET A 117 -8.74 5.64 -7.06
N VAL A 118 -9.28 5.65 -8.29
CA VAL A 118 -9.04 6.70 -9.29
C VAL A 118 -10.29 7.51 -9.46
N ARG A 119 -10.15 8.81 -9.34
CA ARG A 119 -11.26 9.74 -9.49
C ARG A 119 -11.20 10.53 -10.78
#